data_6e6abf2102ca3851ab82279ba6c1238c
#
_entry.id   6e6abf2102ca3851ab82279ba6c1238c
#
_cell.length_a   1.000
_cell.length_b   1.000
_cell.length_c   1.000
_cell.angle_alpha   90.00
_cell.angle_beta   90.00
_cell.angle_gamma   90.00
#
_symmetry.space_group_name_H-M   'P 1'
#
loop_
_entity.id
_entity.type
_entity.pdbx_description
1 polymer ?
#
loop_
_entity_poly.entity_id
_entity_poly.type
_entity_poly.pdbx_seq_one_letter_code
_entity_poly.pdbx_strand_id
1 'polypeptide(L)'
;MTRKSFNMAFFFAGMLFFASCTSVSHIEMASGTHLSKYKTYGWVEEKKVTEGKPDRSRDIIQQNIRTAVNGQLQKNGWRIATLNPDVLVSTDLVIEKNQQQQKNPVYSQAYTRTFFNRYTGRLSTYYIPSQVVGYDRYSTTVKEGTVTVTLIDRATDKAVWQGWATNELNTANISGKEITKNVNSIFKKFNADN
;
A
#
# COMPACT_ATOMS: atom_id res chain seq x y z
N MET A 1 -36.87 45.36 31.40
CA MET A 1 -36.93 43.86 31.32
C MET A 1 -36.47 43.45 29.93
N THR A 2 -35.20 43.13 29.79
CA THR A 2 -34.54 42.79 28.52
C THR A 2 -34.32 41.29 28.48
N ARG A 3 -35.04 40.57 27.58
CA ARG A 3 -34.83 39.16 27.33
C ARG A 3 -33.60 39.00 26.40
N LYS A 4 -32.53 38.41 26.90
CA LYS A 4 -31.38 37.93 26.14
C LYS A 4 -31.74 36.62 25.41
N SER A 5 -31.79 36.70 24.10
CA SER A 5 -31.87 35.50 23.23
C SER A 5 -30.52 34.80 23.21
N PHE A 6 -30.46 33.57 23.69
CA PHE A 6 -29.28 32.68 23.67
C PHE A 6 -29.27 31.95 22.32
N ASN A 7 -28.49 32.47 21.38
CA ASN A 7 -28.24 31.77 20.10
C ASN A 7 -27.24 30.61 20.34
N MET A 8 -27.76 29.42 20.45
CA MET A 8 -26.97 28.20 20.48
C MET A 8 -26.60 27.80 19.04
N ALA A 9 -25.46 28.28 18.59
CA ALA A 9 -24.88 27.86 17.31
C ALA A 9 -24.42 26.40 17.45
N PHE A 10 -25.14 25.50 16.80
CA PHE A 10 -24.83 24.06 16.71
C PHE A 10 -23.62 23.88 15.79
N PHE A 11 -22.44 23.73 16.39
CA PHE A 11 -21.19 23.46 15.69
C PHE A 11 -21.18 22.01 15.25
N PHE A 12 -21.68 21.74 14.03
CA PHE A 12 -21.62 20.42 13.41
C PHE A 12 -20.19 20.20 12.89
N ALA A 13 -19.31 19.70 13.75
CA ALA A 13 -17.97 19.28 13.36
C ALA A 13 -18.08 18.04 12.50
N GLY A 14 -18.05 18.23 11.17
CA GLY A 14 -17.96 17.17 10.18
C GLY A 14 -16.66 16.38 10.36
N MET A 15 -16.75 15.20 10.93
CA MET A 15 -15.64 14.26 11.11
C MET A 15 -15.38 13.61 9.75
N LEU A 16 -14.48 14.21 8.97
CA LEU A 16 -13.97 13.63 7.72
C LEU A 16 -13.15 12.37 8.06
N PHE A 17 -13.77 11.21 7.93
CA PHE A 17 -13.06 9.93 7.92
C PHE A 17 -12.20 9.87 6.66
N PHE A 18 -10.92 10.21 6.78
CA PHE A 18 -9.95 9.86 5.77
C PHE A 18 -9.76 8.34 5.79
N ALA A 19 -10.38 7.65 4.84
CA ALA A 19 -10.05 6.27 4.53
C ALA A 19 -8.59 6.25 4.04
N SER A 20 -7.65 6.10 4.96
CA SER A 20 -6.23 5.91 4.65
C SER A 20 -6.07 4.49 4.11
N CYS A 21 -6.01 4.34 2.80
CA CYS A 21 -5.48 3.12 2.18
C CYS A 21 -4.03 2.99 2.64
N THR A 22 -3.78 2.18 3.65
CA THR A 22 -2.45 1.91 4.18
C THR A 22 -1.74 0.93 3.27
N SER A 23 -0.75 1.40 2.51
CA SER A 23 0.25 0.52 1.91
C SER A 23 1.04 -0.12 3.06
N VAL A 24 1.19 -1.44 3.02
CA VAL A 24 2.02 -2.15 3.99
C VAL A 24 3.47 -1.91 3.62
N SER A 25 4.21 -1.22 4.48
CA SER A 25 5.64 -0.98 4.30
C SER A 25 6.43 -1.63 5.44
N HIS A 26 7.59 -2.17 5.10
CA HIS A 26 8.51 -2.81 6.02
C HIS A 26 9.87 -2.14 5.92
N ILE A 27 10.63 -2.16 7.01
CA ILE A 27 12.03 -1.76 7.02
C ILE A 27 12.85 -2.80 7.78
N GLU A 28 14.10 -2.93 7.37
CA GLU A 28 15.14 -3.68 8.09
C GLU A 28 16.37 -2.80 8.18
N MET A 29 17.07 -2.87 9.31
CA MET A 29 18.29 -2.13 9.55
C MET A 29 19.33 -3.06 10.17
N ALA A 30 20.57 -2.95 9.71
CA ALA A 30 21.67 -3.72 10.25
C ALA A 30 21.92 -3.34 11.72
N SER A 31 22.14 -4.35 12.56
CA SER A 31 22.39 -4.15 13.99
C SER A 31 23.56 -3.18 14.24
N GLY A 32 23.35 -2.21 15.13
CA GLY A 32 24.36 -1.18 15.44
C GLY A 32 24.50 -0.08 14.40
N THR A 33 23.63 0.00 13.40
CA THR A 33 23.63 1.09 12.42
C THR A 33 22.95 2.32 13.01
N HIS A 34 23.59 3.48 12.87
CA HIS A 34 23.03 4.79 13.15
C HIS A 34 22.99 5.59 11.85
N LEU A 35 21.80 5.80 11.29
CA LEU A 35 21.63 6.51 10.01
C LEU A 35 22.05 7.98 10.11
N SER A 36 22.04 8.55 11.31
CA SER A 36 22.42 9.94 11.59
C SER A 36 23.89 10.27 11.22
N LYS A 37 24.75 9.25 11.11
CA LYS A 37 26.15 9.44 10.67
C LYS A 37 26.29 9.73 9.18
N TYR A 38 25.30 9.34 8.36
CA TYR A 38 25.33 9.53 6.91
C TYR A 38 24.65 10.84 6.53
N LYS A 39 25.28 11.58 5.61
CA LYS A 39 24.78 12.89 5.12
C LYS A 39 24.73 12.96 3.61
N THR A 40 25.47 12.10 2.93
CA THR A 40 25.60 12.11 1.49
C THR A 40 25.25 10.74 0.90
N TYR A 41 24.62 10.76 -0.27
CA TYR A 41 24.29 9.54 -0.99
C TYR A 41 24.61 9.64 -2.47
N GLY A 42 24.94 8.51 -3.06
CA GLY A 42 25.06 8.31 -4.50
C GLY A 42 24.18 7.16 -4.95
N TRP A 43 24.04 6.98 -6.24
CA TRP A 43 23.31 5.86 -6.81
C TRP A 43 24.27 4.75 -7.24
N VAL A 44 23.89 3.51 -7.02
CA VAL A 44 24.57 2.38 -7.65
C VAL A 44 24.39 2.51 -9.17
N GLU A 45 25.51 2.47 -9.90
CA GLU A 45 25.48 2.40 -11.35
C GLU A 45 25.05 1.00 -11.78
N GLU A 46 23.80 0.85 -12.20
CA GLU A 46 23.35 -0.36 -12.85
C GLU A 46 24.04 -0.47 -14.21
N LYS A 47 24.91 -1.47 -14.38
CA LYS A 47 25.34 -1.86 -15.73
C LYS A 47 24.09 -2.26 -16.50
N LYS A 48 23.70 -1.46 -17.50
CA LYS A 48 22.63 -1.83 -18.42
C LYS A 48 23.03 -3.15 -19.08
N VAL A 49 22.46 -4.25 -18.63
CA VAL A 49 22.56 -5.52 -19.32
C VAL A 49 21.73 -5.36 -20.58
N THR A 50 22.38 -5.03 -21.67
CA THR A 50 21.78 -4.80 -23.00
C THR A 50 21.53 -6.14 -23.69
N GLU A 51 20.82 -7.06 -23.04
CA GLU A 51 20.22 -8.22 -23.71
C GLU A 51 18.74 -7.94 -23.93
N GLY A 52 18.41 -7.32 -25.07
CA GLY A 52 17.03 -7.07 -25.48
C GLY A 52 16.77 -5.65 -25.96
N LYS A 53 15.58 -5.45 -26.54
CA LYS A 53 15.11 -4.12 -26.96
C LYS A 53 15.00 -3.20 -25.74
N PRO A 54 15.41 -1.92 -25.83
CA PRO A 54 15.28 -0.97 -24.72
C PRO A 54 13.80 -0.85 -24.32
N ASP A 55 13.50 -1.24 -23.09
CA ASP A 55 12.17 -1.09 -22.50
C ASP A 55 12.02 0.32 -21.93
N ARG A 56 11.53 1.23 -22.75
CA ARG A 56 11.29 2.62 -22.38
C ARG A 56 10.35 2.77 -21.17
N SER A 57 9.43 1.83 -20.99
CA SER A 57 8.54 1.84 -19.82
C SER A 57 9.31 1.61 -18.53
N ARG A 58 10.28 0.71 -18.57
CA ARG A 58 11.14 0.41 -17.42
C ARG A 58 12.04 1.60 -17.08
N ASP A 59 12.60 2.28 -18.08
CA ASP A 59 13.42 3.48 -17.86
C ASP A 59 12.61 4.60 -17.18
N ILE A 60 11.37 4.84 -17.59
CA ILE A 60 10.48 5.84 -16.98
C ILE A 60 10.15 5.45 -15.52
N ILE A 61 9.85 4.19 -15.28
CA ILE A 61 9.56 3.67 -13.94
C ILE A 61 10.77 3.89 -13.01
N GLN A 62 11.96 3.50 -13.45
CA GLN A 62 13.20 3.71 -12.70
C GLN A 62 13.47 5.18 -12.39
N GLN A 63 13.26 6.07 -13.37
CA GLN A 63 13.40 7.50 -13.18
C GLN A 63 12.40 8.04 -12.14
N ASN A 64 11.15 7.58 -12.16
CA ASN A 64 10.13 7.95 -11.18
C ASN A 64 10.51 7.48 -9.76
N ILE A 65 11.03 6.25 -9.63
CA ILE A 65 11.53 5.73 -8.35
C ILE A 65 12.68 6.59 -7.83
N ARG A 66 13.69 6.86 -8.68
CA ARG A 66 14.84 7.72 -8.33
C ARG A 66 14.40 9.12 -7.89
N THR A 67 13.47 9.72 -8.61
CA THR A 67 12.93 11.04 -8.28
C THR A 67 12.24 11.05 -6.92
N ALA A 68 11.40 10.06 -6.65
CA ALA A 68 10.69 9.93 -5.38
C ALA A 68 11.64 9.70 -4.21
N VAL A 69 12.63 8.80 -4.37
CA VAL A 69 13.67 8.51 -3.34
C VAL A 69 14.53 9.74 -3.07
N ASN A 70 15.00 10.43 -4.13
CA ASN A 70 15.76 11.68 -3.99
C ASN A 70 15.00 12.70 -3.15
N GLY A 71 13.70 12.89 -3.46
CA GLY A 71 12.85 13.81 -2.71
C GLY A 71 12.73 13.45 -1.23
N GLN A 72 12.69 12.16 -0.88
CA GLN A 72 12.62 11.72 0.51
C GLN A 72 13.95 11.86 1.24
N LEU A 73 15.06 11.46 0.63
CA LEU A 73 16.40 11.62 1.24
C LEU A 73 16.73 13.09 1.47
N GLN A 74 16.42 13.98 0.49
CA GLN A 74 16.62 15.41 0.65
C GLN A 74 15.76 16.02 1.77
N LYS A 75 14.52 15.60 1.93
CA LYS A 75 13.67 16.00 3.07
C LYS A 75 14.26 15.60 4.42
N ASN A 76 15.02 14.50 4.45
CA ASN A 76 15.76 14.04 5.63
C ASN A 76 17.13 14.72 5.79
N GLY A 77 17.43 15.75 5.00
CA GLY A 77 18.67 16.53 5.09
C GLY A 77 19.88 15.90 4.40
N TRP A 78 19.68 14.82 3.66
CA TRP A 78 20.74 14.17 2.91
C TRP A 78 20.97 14.86 1.57
N ARG A 79 22.22 14.84 1.09
CA ARG A 79 22.61 15.47 -0.18
C ARG A 79 23.14 14.43 -1.16
N ILE A 80 22.82 14.62 -2.44
CA ILE A 80 23.42 13.80 -3.49
C ILE A 80 24.90 14.18 -3.67
N ALA A 81 25.76 13.18 -3.75
CA ALA A 81 27.19 13.34 -4.03
C ALA A 81 27.58 12.36 -5.13
N THR A 82 28.23 12.89 -6.18
CA THR A 82 28.77 12.08 -7.29
C THR A 82 30.12 11.47 -6.96
N LEU A 83 30.86 12.11 -6.08
CA LEU A 83 32.18 11.66 -5.65
C LEU A 83 32.13 11.30 -4.14
N ASN A 84 32.57 10.10 -3.82
CA ASN A 84 32.72 9.60 -2.44
C ASN A 84 31.46 9.84 -1.54
N PRO A 85 30.25 9.41 -1.92
CA PRO A 85 29.10 9.46 -1.04
C PRO A 85 29.30 8.55 0.18
N ASP A 86 28.63 8.86 1.30
CA ASP A 86 28.64 8.02 2.51
C ASP A 86 27.94 6.68 2.25
N VAL A 87 26.83 6.72 1.51
CA VAL A 87 26.05 5.53 1.13
C VAL A 87 25.75 5.51 -0.36
N LEU A 88 25.57 4.30 -0.87
CA LEU A 88 25.03 4.03 -2.19
C LEU A 88 23.56 3.61 -2.07
N VAL A 89 22.71 4.16 -2.93
CA VAL A 89 21.30 3.81 -3.02
C VAL A 89 21.08 2.85 -4.18
N SER A 90 20.48 1.70 -3.89
CA SER A 90 19.97 0.75 -4.87
C SER A 90 18.46 0.65 -4.76
N THR A 91 17.77 0.48 -5.88
CA THR A 91 16.31 0.26 -5.90
C THR A 91 15.96 -0.90 -6.79
N ASP A 92 14.91 -1.62 -6.40
CA ASP A 92 14.37 -2.71 -7.20
C ASP A 92 12.84 -2.60 -7.28
N LEU A 93 12.27 -3.08 -8.39
CA LEU A 93 10.84 -3.19 -8.61
C LEU A 93 10.51 -4.59 -9.10
N VAL A 94 9.78 -5.33 -8.28
CA VAL A 94 9.23 -6.64 -8.62
C VAL A 94 7.73 -6.53 -8.85
N ILE A 95 7.25 -7.06 -9.97
CA ILE A 95 5.81 -7.15 -10.28
C ILE A 95 5.43 -8.63 -10.37
N GLU A 96 4.56 -9.05 -9.45
CA GLU A 96 4.12 -10.44 -9.36
C GLU A 96 2.62 -10.55 -9.68
N LYS A 97 2.23 -11.74 -10.16
CA LYS A 97 0.83 -12.10 -10.38
C LYS A 97 0.47 -13.18 -9.36
N ASN A 98 -0.40 -12.85 -8.44
CA ASN A 98 -0.88 -13.76 -7.41
C ASN A 98 -2.33 -14.14 -7.66
N GLN A 99 -2.69 -15.39 -7.40
CA GLN A 99 -4.08 -15.84 -7.43
C GLN A 99 -4.65 -15.76 -6.02
N GLN A 100 -5.69 -14.94 -5.85
CA GLN A 100 -6.44 -14.85 -4.61
C GLN A 100 -7.74 -15.62 -4.75
N GLN A 101 -8.00 -16.54 -3.82
CA GLN A 101 -9.28 -17.23 -3.74
C GLN A 101 -10.26 -16.35 -2.96
N GLN A 102 -11.37 -16.04 -3.60
CA GLN A 102 -12.49 -15.32 -2.99
C GLN A 102 -13.70 -16.23 -2.83
N LYS A 103 -14.53 -15.92 -1.83
CA LYS A 103 -15.75 -16.67 -1.52
C LYS A 103 -16.92 -15.71 -1.47
N ASN A 104 -17.90 -15.91 -2.35
CA ASN A 104 -19.16 -15.18 -2.30
C ASN A 104 -20.22 -16.05 -1.64
N PRO A 105 -20.99 -15.56 -0.67
CA PRO A 105 -22.10 -16.29 -0.11
C PRO A 105 -23.20 -16.46 -1.14
N VAL A 106 -23.68 -17.68 -1.30
CA VAL A 106 -24.86 -18.03 -2.11
C VAL A 106 -26.05 -18.09 -1.19
N TYR A 107 -27.10 -17.33 -1.53
CA TYR A 107 -28.32 -17.26 -0.74
C TYR A 107 -29.43 -18.07 -1.36
N SER A 108 -30.25 -18.73 -0.51
CA SER A 108 -31.52 -19.31 -0.95
C SER A 108 -32.52 -18.22 -1.33
N GLN A 109 -33.49 -18.55 -2.14
CA GLN A 109 -34.64 -17.66 -2.32
C GLN A 109 -35.48 -17.64 -1.04
N ALA A 110 -35.99 -16.47 -0.69
CA ALA A 110 -37.01 -16.36 0.36
C ALA A 110 -38.34 -16.93 -0.16
N TYR A 111 -39.06 -17.66 0.68
CA TYR A 111 -40.35 -18.22 0.31
C TYR A 111 -41.30 -18.27 1.50
N THR A 112 -42.60 -18.40 1.19
CA THR A 112 -43.62 -18.58 2.20
C THR A 112 -44.12 -20.03 2.20
N ARG A 113 -44.38 -20.56 3.38
CA ARG A 113 -45.03 -21.85 3.58
C ARG A 113 -46.33 -21.67 4.35
N THR A 114 -47.40 -22.27 3.84
CA THR A 114 -48.72 -22.30 4.50
C THR A 114 -48.97 -23.70 5.02
N PHE A 115 -49.34 -23.80 6.29
CA PHE A 115 -49.68 -25.03 6.97
C PHE A 115 -51.11 -24.97 7.43
N PHE A 116 -51.87 -26.05 7.24
CA PHE A 116 -53.21 -26.23 7.78
C PHE A 116 -53.14 -26.97 9.12
N ASN A 117 -53.62 -26.32 10.18
CA ASN A 117 -53.70 -26.96 11.49
C ASN A 117 -55.05 -27.70 11.61
N ARG A 118 -55.01 -29.01 11.59
CA ARG A 118 -56.20 -29.88 11.66
C ARG A 118 -57.01 -29.76 12.95
N TYR A 119 -56.35 -29.38 14.07
CA TYR A 119 -57.00 -29.27 15.38
C TYR A 119 -57.73 -27.95 15.55
N THR A 120 -57.24 -26.89 14.93
CA THR A 120 -57.82 -25.54 15.05
C THR A 120 -58.59 -25.09 13.81
N GLY A 121 -58.50 -25.85 12.69
CA GLY A 121 -59.10 -25.50 11.41
C GLY A 121 -58.52 -24.25 10.76
N ARG A 122 -57.32 -23.78 11.21
CA ARG A 122 -56.73 -22.53 10.76
C ARG A 122 -55.53 -22.76 9.82
N LEU A 123 -55.41 -21.88 8.85
CA LEU A 123 -54.20 -21.74 8.01
C LEU A 123 -53.22 -20.78 8.69
N SER A 124 -51.96 -21.18 8.79
CA SER A 124 -50.88 -20.34 9.27
C SER A 124 -49.82 -20.24 8.18
N THR A 125 -49.40 -19.02 7.83
CA THR A 125 -48.39 -18.76 6.81
C THR A 125 -47.12 -18.26 7.49
N TYR A 126 -46.01 -18.91 7.19
CA TYR A 126 -44.70 -18.55 7.68
C TYR A 126 -43.85 -18.07 6.54
N TYR A 127 -43.21 -16.91 6.74
CA TYR A 127 -42.18 -16.38 5.84
C TYR A 127 -40.84 -16.94 6.23
N ILE A 128 -40.14 -17.58 5.29
CA ILE A 128 -38.78 -18.09 5.47
C ILE A 128 -37.85 -17.15 4.69
N PRO A 129 -37.02 -16.37 5.40
CA PRO A 129 -36.10 -15.43 4.75
C PRO A 129 -35.01 -16.15 4.00
N SER A 130 -34.37 -15.44 3.09
CA SER A 130 -33.15 -15.86 2.39
C SER A 130 -32.04 -16.19 3.40
N GLN A 131 -31.40 -17.34 3.24
CA GLN A 131 -30.33 -17.82 4.10
C GLN A 131 -29.12 -18.19 3.25
N VAL A 132 -27.91 -18.09 3.83
CA VAL A 132 -26.69 -18.55 3.16
C VAL A 132 -26.74 -20.07 3.07
N VAL A 133 -26.77 -20.60 1.86
CA VAL A 133 -26.83 -22.05 1.57
C VAL A 133 -25.48 -22.62 1.14
N GLY A 134 -24.49 -21.75 0.89
CA GLY A 134 -23.15 -22.16 0.49
C GLY A 134 -22.27 -20.97 0.15
N TYR A 135 -21.11 -21.27 -0.38
CA TYR A 135 -20.16 -20.27 -0.87
C TYR A 135 -19.70 -20.68 -2.26
N ASP A 136 -19.82 -19.77 -3.20
CA ASP A 136 -19.19 -19.89 -4.50
C ASP A 136 -17.72 -19.43 -4.38
N ARG A 137 -16.80 -20.27 -4.86
CA ARG A 137 -15.37 -20.01 -4.81
C ARG A 137 -14.88 -19.67 -6.20
N TYR A 138 -14.25 -18.51 -6.33
CA TYR A 138 -13.62 -18.13 -7.58
C TYR A 138 -12.21 -17.60 -7.31
N SER A 139 -11.35 -17.73 -8.30
CA SER A 139 -9.98 -17.26 -8.26
C SER A 139 -9.87 -15.98 -9.07
N THR A 140 -9.38 -14.92 -8.42
CA THR A 140 -9.07 -13.65 -9.08
C THR A 140 -7.56 -13.49 -9.15
N THR A 141 -7.04 -13.15 -10.33
CA THR A 141 -5.63 -12.81 -10.47
C THR A 141 -5.42 -11.35 -10.09
N VAL A 142 -4.67 -11.12 -9.04
CA VAL A 142 -4.20 -9.79 -8.63
C VAL A 142 -2.74 -9.63 -9.02
N LYS A 143 -2.37 -8.39 -9.41
CA LYS A 143 -0.98 -8.02 -9.65
C LYS A 143 -0.51 -7.18 -8.48
N GLU A 144 0.67 -7.49 -7.97
CA GLU A 144 1.30 -6.77 -6.87
C GLU A 144 2.64 -6.20 -7.34
N GLY A 145 2.89 -4.94 -6.99
CA GLY A 145 4.17 -4.28 -7.25
C GLY A 145 4.87 -3.97 -5.94
N THR A 146 6.07 -4.51 -5.78
CA THR A 146 6.94 -4.26 -4.63
C THR A 146 8.09 -3.35 -5.04
N VAL A 147 8.16 -2.18 -4.41
CA VAL A 147 9.31 -1.28 -4.54
C VAL A 147 10.20 -1.50 -3.33
N THR A 148 11.48 -1.76 -3.58
CA THR A 148 12.51 -1.91 -2.54
C THR A 148 13.55 -0.80 -2.69
N VAL A 149 13.97 -0.22 -1.57
CA VAL A 149 15.06 0.76 -1.48
C VAL A 149 16.10 0.23 -0.50
N THR A 150 17.34 0.12 -0.94
CA THR A 150 18.46 -0.37 -0.11
C THR A 150 19.54 0.71 -0.01
N LEU A 151 20.00 0.97 1.21
CA LEU A 151 21.16 1.83 1.49
C LEU A 151 22.36 0.94 1.81
N ILE A 152 23.44 1.16 1.09
CA ILE A 152 24.67 0.40 1.18
C ILE A 152 25.78 1.35 1.69
N ASP A 153 26.39 1.05 2.83
CA ASP A 153 27.55 1.78 3.33
C ASP A 153 28.71 1.61 2.34
N ARG A 154 29.17 2.73 1.79
CA ARG A 154 30.20 2.70 0.75
C ARG A 154 31.56 2.21 1.25
N ALA A 155 31.87 2.43 2.51
CA ALA A 155 33.18 2.05 3.08
C ALA A 155 33.25 0.54 3.33
N THR A 156 32.12 -0.10 3.68
CA THR A 156 32.08 -1.52 4.04
C THR A 156 31.42 -2.39 2.98
N ASP A 157 30.80 -1.79 1.96
CA ASP A 157 30.00 -2.45 0.91
C ASP A 157 28.88 -3.34 1.47
N LYS A 158 28.35 -2.98 2.65
CA LYS A 158 27.27 -3.73 3.31
C LYS A 158 25.97 -2.93 3.29
N ALA A 159 24.86 -3.64 3.08
CA ALA A 159 23.55 -3.05 3.27
C ALA A 159 23.36 -2.68 4.74
N VAL A 160 23.05 -1.40 5.00
CA VAL A 160 22.86 -0.85 6.35
C VAL A 160 21.41 -0.59 6.66
N TRP A 161 20.59 -0.40 5.64
CA TRP A 161 19.15 -0.21 5.73
C TRP A 161 18.46 -0.67 4.45
N GLN A 162 17.30 -1.27 4.60
CA GLN A 162 16.44 -1.66 3.49
C GLN A 162 14.98 -1.37 3.86
N GLY A 163 14.23 -0.82 2.92
CA GLY A 163 12.80 -0.61 3.08
C GLY A 163 12.05 -1.05 1.83
N TRP A 164 10.90 -1.68 2.00
CA TRP A 164 10.04 -2.08 0.88
C TRP A 164 8.58 -1.83 1.15
N ALA A 165 7.83 -1.63 0.09
CA ALA A 165 6.38 -1.49 0.13
C ALA A 165 5.75 -2.24 -1.03
N THR A 166 4.71 -3.01 -0.72
CA THR A 166 3.93 -3.79 -1.68
C THR A 166 2.53 -3.20 -1.79
N ASN A 167 2.05 -3.04 -3.02
CA ASN A 167 0.67 -2.63 -3.31
C ASN A 167 0.11 -3.43 -4.48
N GLU A 168 -1.20 -3.64 -4.41
CA GLU A 168 -1.96 -4.16 -5.54
C GLU A 168 -2.00 -3.12 -6.67
N LEU A 169 -1.81 -3.59 -7.91
CA LEU A 169 -1.80 -2.78 -9.11
C LEU A 169 -3.14 -2.91 -9.83
N ASN A 170 -3.81 -1.78 -10.06
CA ASN A 170 -5.07 -1.72 -10.79
C ASN A 170 -4.88 -1.81 -12.31
N THR A 171 -3.66 -1.66 -12.80
CA THR A 171 -3.30 -1.65 -14.21
C THR A 171 -2.19 -2.66 -14.53
N ALA A 172 -1.88 -2.83 -15.82
CA ALA A 172 -0.80 -3.72 -16.24
C ALA A 172 0.57 -3.30 -15.71
N ASN A 173 0.77 -1.99 -15.47
CA ASN A 173 2.03 -1.39 -15.03
C ASN A 173 1.78 -0.48 -13.82
N ILE A 174 2.80 -0.35 -12.97
CA ILE A 174 2.78 0.59 -11.84
C ILE A 174 2.82 2.04 -12.37
N SER A 175 1.94 2.88 -11.86
CA SER A 175 1.92 4.31 -12.19
C SER A 175 2.92 5.12 -11.36
N GLY A 176 3.34 6.28 -11.85
CA GLY A 176 4.21 7.20 -11.09
C GLY A 176 3.62 7.63 -9.75
N LYS A 177 2.28 7.74 -9.65
CA LYS A 177 1.58 8.06 -8.40
C LYS A 177 1.69 6.91 -7.38
N GLU A 178 1.55 5.67 -7.82
CA GLU A 178 1.71 4.48 -6.97
C GLU A 178 3.15 4.34 -6.50
N ILE A 179 4.14 4.57 -7.38
CA ILE A 179 5.56 4.61 -7.03
C ILE A 179 5.80 5.64 -5.91
N THR A 180 5.35 6.87 -6.12
CA THR A 180 5.52 7.93 -5.11
C THR A 180 4.86 7.58 -3.78
N LYS A 181 3.67 6.97 -3.81
CA LYS A 181 2.98 6.51 -2.60
C LYS A 181 3.78 5.42 -1.87
N ASN A 182 4.34 4.45 -2.60
CA ASN A 182 5.16 3.38 -2.03
C ASN A 182 6.41 3.92 -1.38
N VAL A 183 7.17 4.75 -2.09
CA VAL A 183 8.39 5.38 -1.57
C VAL A 183 8.07 6.24 -0.33
N ASN A 184 7.01 7.06 -0.37
CA ASN A 184 6.60 7.84 0.79
C ASN A 184 6.26 6.94 2.01
N SER A 185 5.62 5.80 1.78
CA SER A 185 5.28 4.84 2.84
C SER A 185 6.51 4.21 3.48
N ILE A 186 7.51 3.85 2.67
CA ILE A 186 8.80 3.34 3.12
C ILE A 186 9.50 4.38 4.00
N PHE A 187 9.61 5.62 3.53
CA PHE A 187 10.33 6.68 4.22
C PHE A 187 9.59 7.27 5.43
N LYS A 188 8.30 7.02 5.62
CA LYS A 188 7.62 7.33 6.90
C LYS A 188 8.27 6.59 8.08
N LYS A 189 8.67 5.33 7.85
CA LYS A 189 9.36 4.52 8.88
C LYS A 189 10.84 4.89 8.99
N PHE A 190 11.46 5.34 7.89
CA PHE A 190 12.83 5.85 7.91
C PHE A 190 13.00 7.00 8.90
N ASN A 191 12.03 7.92 8.96
CA ASN A 191 12.07 9.10 9.83
C ASN A 191 11.82 8.78 11.31
N ALA A 192 11.20 7.63 11.62
CA ALA A 192 10.89 7.24 12.99
C ALA A 192 12.10 6.68 13.75
N ASP A 193 13.15 6.23 13.00
CA ASP A 193 14.33 5.57 13.55
C ASP A 193 15.58 6.47 13.56
N ASN A 194 15.42 7.77 13.28
CA ASN A 194 16.45 8.80 13.33
C ASN A 194 16.34 9.62 14.66
#